data_f412482765a4a342d9309d3ce1d280b4
#
_entry.id   f412482765a4a342d9309d3ce1d280b4
#
_cell.length_a   1.000
_cell.length_b   1.000
_cell.length_c   1.000
_cell.angle_alpha   90.00
_cell.angle_beta   90.00
_cell.angle_gamma   90.00
#
_symmetry.space_group_name_H-M   'P 1'
#
loop_
_entity.id
_entity.type
_entity.pdbx_description
1 polymer ?
#
loop_
_entity_poly.entity_id
_entity_poly.type
_entity_poly.pdbx_seq_one_letter_code
_entity_poly.pdbx_strand_id
1 'polypeptide(L)'
;MFRLSYRFLILGFSGFLAACAIGPRPAEVGTKDTSKSFSTVVVDAGHGGKDNGAYRKFGGAEKIATLDVAERLARKLRESDLKIVMTRSTDVFIPLEQRVAIENTQKNSIFVSIHFNDSRRRGIHGFETYYHAANSYDLANRIQSKLMTIPHSANRGVHTANFRVLRLAKYPAVLVECGFLSNRLEGGEARDAEYRETLADRIAEAVVEHRYGAGVYRAAKSAAAQPPSEGPGLAPSSLKRD
;
A
#
# COMPACT_ATOMS: atom_id res chain seq x y z
N MET A 1 10.04 58.24 -64.75
CA MET A 1 11.06 57.44 -64.01
C MET A 1 10.96 57.78 -62.57
N PHE A 2 10.16 57.04 -61.83
CA PHE A 2 9.94 57.20 -60.37
C PHE A 2 10.61 56.05 -59.61
N ARG A 3 11.63 56.36 -58.80
CA ARG A 3 12.29 55.43 -57.91
C ARG A 3 11.51 55.44 -56.60
N LEU A 4 10.88 54.30 -56.25
CA LEU A 4 10.22 54.07 -54.97
C LEU A 4 11.24 53.47 -53.97
N SER A 5 11.61 54.25 -52.93
CA SER A 5 12.47 53.77 -51.84
C SER A 5 11.67 53.10 -50.78
N TYR A 6 11.85 51.79 -50.60
CA TYR A 6 11.28 51.05 -49.49
C TYR A 6 12.16 51.25 -48.22
N ARG A 7 11.59 51.89 -47.21
CA ARG A 7 12.15 51.96 -45.88
C ARG A 7 11.65 50.72 -45.09
N PHE A 8 12.57 49.81 -44.76
CA PHE A 8 12.27 48.71 -43.84
C PHE A 8 12.20 49.27 -42.42
N LEU A 9 11.02 49.13 -41.81
CA LEU A 9 10.76 49.40 -40.42
C LEU A 9 11.06 48.11 -39.62
N ILE A 10 12.17 48.08 -38.89
CA ILE A 10 12.50 46.95 -37.98
C ILE A 10 11.69 47.18 -36.70
N LEU A 11 10.60 46.41 -36.50
CA LEU A 11 9.91 46.31 -35.22
C LEU A 11 10.73 45.39 -34.30
N GLY A 12 11.37 45.99 -33.30
CA GLY A 12 12.03 45.28 -32.22
C GLY A 12 10.99 44.56 -31.37
N PHE A 13 10.97 43.23 -31.43
CA PHE A 13 10.16 42.38 -30.58
C PHE A 13 10.88 42.23 -29.23
N SER A 14 10.53 43.08 -28.26
CA SER A 14 10.98 42.94 -26.87
C SER A 14 10.28 41.72 -26.26
N GLY A 15 10.97 40.57 -26.27
CA GLY A 15 10.52 39.37 -25.57
C GLY A 15 10.53 39.60 -24.05
N PHE A 16 9.34 39.76 -23.47
CA PHE A 16 9.17 39.64 -22.03
C PHE A 16 9.39 38.17 -21.64
N LEU A 17 10.57 37.84 -21.13
CA LEU A 17 10.81 36.60 -20.41
C LEU A 17 10.02 36.68 -19.11
N ALA A 18 8.80 36.10 -19.10
CA ALA A 18 8.08 35.82 -17.87
C ALA A 18 8.91 34.81 -17.08
N ALA A 19 9.71 35.28 -16.14
CA ALA A 19 10.31 34.43 -15.12
C ALA A 19 9.15 33.83 -14.29
N CYS A 20 8.77 32.57 -14.59
CA CYS A 20 7.94 31.78 -13.69
C CYS A 20 8.71 31.69 -12.38
N ALA A 21 8.30 32.48 -11.39
CA ALA A 21 8.76 32.34 -10.02
C ALA A 21 8.41 30.93 -9.56
N ILE A 22 9.41 30.03 -9.56
CA ILE A 22 9.33 28.74 -8.88
C ILE A 22 9.21 29.10 -7.41
N GLY A 23 7.99 29.10 -6.88
CA GLY A 23 7.75 29.22 -5.44
C GLY A 23 8.58 28.17 -4.70
N PRO A 24 8.95 28.41 -3.43
CA PRO A 24 9.75 27.47 -2.68
C PRO A 24 9.05 26.11 -2.72
N ARG A 25 9.75 25.09 -3.26
CA ARG A 25 9.30 23.70 -3.16
C ARG A 25 9.07 23.41 -1.67
N PRO A 26 7.91 22.84 -1.29
CA PRO A 26 7.76 22.36 0.07
C PRO A 26 8.97 21.49 0.39
N ALA A 27 9.61 21.74 1.52
CA ALA A 27 10.75 20.95 1.95
C ALA A 27 10.35 19.47 1.93
N GLU A 28 11.09 18.66 1.17
CA GLU A 28 10.93 17.21 1.24
C GLU A 28 11.19 16.82 2.69
N VAL A 29 10.23 16.16 3.32
CA VAL A 29 10.42 15.60 4.65
C VAL A 29 11.52 14.55 4.50
N GLY A 30 12.69 14.80 5.12
CA GLY A 30 13.80 13.86 5.06
C GLY A 30 13.35 12.50 5.60
N THR A 31 13.30 11.50 4.72
CA THR A 31 12.86 10.16 5.10
C THR A 31 13.95 9.44 5.88
N LYS A 32 13.57 8.79 6.98
CA LYS A 32 14.45 7.88 7.72
C LYS A 32 14.35 6.49 7.11
N ASP A 33 15.47 5.93 6.71
CA ASP A 33 15.47 4.59 6.13
C ASP A 33 15.41 3.51 7.22
N THR A 34 14.21 3.01 7.43
CA THR A 34 13.93 1.86 8.31
C THR A 34 13.54 0.61 7.51
N SER A 35 13.68 0.65 6.18
CA SER A 35 13.17 -0.38 5.27
C SER A 35 13.61 -1.80 5.62
N LYS A 36 14.79 -1.98 6.19
CA LYS A 36 15.32 -3.31 6.60
C LYS A 36 15.33 -3.54 8.12
N SER A 37 14.93 -2.56 8.93
CA SER A 37 15.05 -2.64 10.39
C SER A 37 13.76 -2.37 11.14
N PHE A 38 12.66 -2.03 10.45
CA PHE A 38 11.40 -1.66 11.11
C PHE A 38 10.88 -2.73 12.07
N SER A 39 10.29 -2.28 13.15
CA SER A 39 9.59 -3.12 14.12
C SER A 39 8.12 -2.78 14.22
N THR A 40 7.70 -1.70 13.54
CA THR A 40 6.31 -1.24 13.52
C THR A 40 5.82 -1.14 12.08
N VAL A 41 4.61 -1.61 11.82
CA VAL A 41 3.90 -1.38 10.56
C VAL A 41 2.66 -0.55 10.84
N VAL A 42 2.59 0.62 10.21
CA VAL A 42 1.36 1.41 10.21
C VAL A 42 0.53 0.98 9.03
N VAL A 43 -0.60 0.33 9.30
CA VAL A 43 -1.56 -0.13 8.30
C VAL A 43 -2.66 0.92 8.17
N ASP A 44 -2.75 1.51 7.00
CA ASP A 44 -3.74 2.53 6.67
C ASP A 44 -4.87 1.92 5.84
N ALA A 45 -6.08 1.91 6.39
CA ALA A 45 -7.27 1.57 5.63
C ALA A 45 -7.78 2.83 4.93
N GLY A 46 -7.63 2.91 3.61
CA GLY A 46 -8.05 4.06 2.82
C GLY A 46 -9.52 4.44 3.05
N HIS A 47 -9.85 5.73 2.90
CA HIS A 47 -11.21 6.26 3.07
C HIS A 47 -11.82 6.05 4.47
N GLY A 48 -13.16 6.03 4.58
CA GLY A 48 -13.86 5.78 5.84
C GLY A 48 -14.89 6.86 6.19
N GLY A 49 -15.92 6.50 6.94
CA GLY A 49 -17.01 7.39 7.35
C GLY A 49 -17.72 8.03 6.16
N LYS A 50 -17.68 9.36 6.09
CA LYS A 50 -18.27 10.16 5.00
C LYS A 50 -17.55 10.01 3.64
N ASP A 51 -16.31 9.53 3.63
CA ASP A 51 -15.55 9.27 2.42
C ASP A 51 -15.71 7.80 2.02
N ASN A 52 -16.50 7.55 1.00
CA ASN A 52 -16.73 6.19 0.49
C ASN A 52 -15.58 5.66 -0.39
N GLY A 53 -14.65 6.55 -0.84
CA GLY A 53 -13.77 6.23 -1.95
C GLY A 53 -14.55 5.98 -3.23
N ALA A 54 -14.06 5.11 -4.10
CA ALA A 54 -14.83 4.65 -5.23
C ALA A 54 -16.10 3.93 -4.76
N TYR A 55 -17.23 4.23 -5.44
CA TYR A 55 -18.48 3.52 -5.22
C TYR A 55 -18.98 2.97 -6.56
N ARG A 56 -18.96 1.66 -6.71
CA ARG A 56 -19.28 0.98 -7.96
C ARG A 56 -20.27 -0.16 -7.79
N LYS A 57 -21.08 -0.38 -8.82
CA LYS A 57 -22.12 -1.43 -8.83
C LYS A 57 -21.54 -2.82 -8.48
N PHE A 58 -20.35 -3.14 -8.97
CA PHE A 58 -19.74 -4.44 -8.77
C PHE A 58 -18.97 -4.52 -7.45
N GLY A 59 -18.12 -3.54 -7.14
CA GLY A 59 -17.23 -3.55 -5.97
C GLY A 59 -17.82 -2.97 -4.69
N GLY A 60 -18.92 -2.20 -4.78
CA GLY A 60 -19.48 -1.49 -3.61
C GLY A 60 -18.67 -0.25 -3.25
N ALA A 61 -18.68 0.14 -1.98
CA ALA A 61 -17.90 1.25 -1.45
C ALA A 61 -16.48 0.80 -1.10
N GLU A 62 -15.48 1.50 -1.59
CA GLU A 62 -14.06 1.18 -1.39
C GLU A 62 -13.69 1.09 0.10
N LYS A 63 -14.20 2.01 0.93
CA LYS A 63 -13.93 2.05 2.38
C LYS A 63 -14.22 0.73 3.12
N ILE A 64 -15.14 -0.10 2.60
CA ILE A 64 -15.49 -1.39 3.20
C ILE A 64 -14.41 -2.42 2.88
N ALA A 65 -14.03 -2.52 1.62
CA ALA A 65 -13.00 -3.46 1.17
C ALA A 65 -11.63 -3.11 1.76
N THR A 66 -11.27 -1.83 1.78
CA THR A 66 -10.00 -1.37 2.36
C THR A 66 -9.90 -1.66 3.85
N LEU A 67 -10.97 -1.46 4.61
CA LEU A 67 -10.98 -1.77 6.05
C LEU A 67 -10.79 -3.26 6.30
N ASP A 68 -11.55 -4.10 5.61
CA ASP A 68 -11.48 -5.56 5.81
C ASP A 68 -10.10 -6.13 5.42
N VAL A 69 -9.51 -5.71 4.28
CA VAL A 69 -8.15 -6.13 3.91
C VAL A 69 -7.12 -5.62 4.93
N ALA A 70 -7.24 -4.37 5.40
CA ALA A 70 -6.32 -3.80 6.38
C ALA A 70 -6.39 -4.52 7.74
N GLU A 71 -7.57 -4.90 8.21
CA GLU A 71 -7.74 -5.66 9.46
C GLU A 71 -7.15 -7.07 9.35
N ARG A 72 -7.35 -7.75 8.22
CA ARG A 72 -6.75 -9.06 7.93
C ARG A 72 -5.23 -8.97 7.86
N LEU A 73 -4.71 -7.97 7.16
CA LEU A 73 -3.27 -7.68 7.09
C LEU A 73 -2.69 -7.43 8.49
N ALA A 74 -3.34 -6.58 9.28
CA ALA A 74 -2.92 -6.26 10.64
C ALA A 74 -2.84 -7.51 11.53
N ARG A 75 -3.81 -8.43 11.43
CA ARG A 75 -3.81 -9.70 12.16
C ARG A 75 -2.60 -10.55 11.77
N LYS A 76 -2.39 -10.78 10.46
CA LYS A 76 -1.27 -11.59 9.95
C LYS A 76 0.10 -11.04 10.33
N LEU A 77 0.27 -9.73 10.33
CA LEU A 77 1.54 -9.10 10.69
C LEU A 77 1.83 -9.19 12.20
N ARG A 78 0.80 -9.18 13.07
CA ARG A 78 0.99 -9.41 14.51
C ARG A 78 1.53 -10.80 14.82
N GLU A 79 1.17 -11.80 14.01
CA GLU A 79 1.68 -13.18 14.12
C GLU A 79 3.19 -13.29 13.78
N SER A 80 3.81 -12.22 13.28
CA SER A 80 5.20 -12.15 12.85
C SER A 80 6.06 -11.21 13.73
N ASP A 81 5.71 -11.03 15.01
CA ASP A 81 6.40 -10.18 16.00
C ASP A 81 6.53 -8.70 15.56
N LEU A 82 5.61 -8.21 14.75
CA LEU A 82 5.56 -6.81 14.34
C LEU A 82 4.49 -6.06 15.14
N LYS A 83 4.87 -4.89 15.66
CA LYS A 83 3.91 -3.96 16.26
C LYS A 83 3.05 -3.36 15.16
N ILE A 84 1.73 -3.42 15.29
CA ILE A 84 0.80 -2.89 14.30
C ILE A 84 0.03 -1.71 14.88
N VAL A 85 0.03 -0.62 14.12
CA VAL A 85 -0.79 0.56 14.37
C VAL A 85 -1.71 0.73 13.16
N MET A 86 -3.02 0.75 13.38
CA MET A 86 -3.99 1.03 12.33
C MET A 86 -4.39 2.50 12.35
N THR A 87 -4.57 3.14 11.19
CA THR A 87 -5.10 4.50 11.12
C THR A 87 -6.57 4.55 11.51
N ARG A 88 -7.33 3.49 11.16
CA ARG A 88 -8.69 3.24 11.62
C ARG A 88 -8.96 1.74 11.71
N SER A 89 -9.81 1.34 12.63
CA SER A 89 -10.32 -0.03 12.81
C SER A 89 -11.86 -0.10 12.78
N THR A 90 -12.50 1.00 12.40
CA THR A 90 -13.96 1.10 12.22
C THR A 90 -14.26 1.99 11.02
N ASP A 91 -15.53 2.12 10.63
CA ASP A 91 -15.96 3.00 9.54
C ASP A 91 -16.01 4.47 9.99
N VAL A 92 -14.85 5.07 10.23
CA VAL A 92 -14.67 6.49 10.58
C VAL A 92 -13.83 7.21 9.53
N PHE A 93 -14.10 8.50 9.34
CA PHE A 93 -13.32 9.35 8.46
C PHE A 93 -12.05 9.84 9.17
N ILE A 94 -10.88 9.56 8.57
CA ILE A 94 -9.58 10.07 9.01
C ILE A 94 -9.01 10.98 7.92
N PRO A 95 -8.81 12.28 8.20
CA PRO A 95 -8.16 13.20 7.25
C PRO A 95 -6.76 12.76 6.87
N LEU A 96 -6.30 13.09 5.65
CA LEU A 96 -4.98 12.68 5.16
C LEU A 96 -3.84 13.15 6.09
N GLU A 97 -3.94 14.35 6.63
CA GLU A 97 -2.97 14.91 7.60
C GLU A 97 -2.90 14.08 8.88
N GLN A 98 -4.01 13.55 9.34
CA GLN A 98 -4.05 12.73 10.54
C GLN A 98 -3.46 11.33 10.27
N ARG A 99 -3.68 10.76 9.10
CA ARG A 99 -3.01 9.50 8.67
C ARG A 99 -1.49 9.66 8.69
N VAL A 100 -1.00 10.76 8.10
CA VAL A 100 0.42 11.14 8.12
C VAL A 100 0.92 11.37 9.55
N ALA A 101 0.16 12.04 10.40
CA ALA A 101 0.55 12.29 11.78
C ALA A 101 0.67 10.96 12.57
N ILE A 102 -0.29 10.03 12.40
CA ILE A 102 -0.24 8.70 13.03
C ILE A 102 1.05 7.97 12.61
N GLU A 103 1.34 7.92 11.29
CA GLU A 103 2.56 7.30 10.77
C GLU A 103 3.82 7.97 11.35
N ASN A 104 3.92 9.28 11.26
CA ASN A 104 5.11 10.05 11.62
C ASN A 104 5.42 10.03 13.13
N THR A 105 4.46 9.67 13.99
CA THR A 105 4.68 9.45 15.42
C THR A 105 5.28 8.09 15.75
N GLN A 106 5.17 7.11 14.86
CA GLN A 106 5.73 5.78 15.08
C GLN A 106 7.21 5.79 14.72
N LYS A 107 8.05 5.39 15.70
CA LYS A 107 9.50 5.23 15.44
C LYS A 107 9.76 3.86 14.82
N ASN A 108 10.79 3.79 13.98
CA ASN A 108 11.23 2.55 13.35
C ASN A 108 10.09 1.80 12.66
N SER A 109 9.36 2.51 11.80
CA SER A 109 8.16 2.03 11.13
C SER A 109 8.30 1.97 9.62
N ILE A 110 7.33 1.31 9.00
CA ILE A 110 6.92 1.47 7.61
C ILE A 110 5.42 1.76 7.56
N PHE A 111 4.96 2.36 6.46
CA PHE A 111 3.55 2.67 6.22
C PHE A 111 3.04 1.88 5.01
N VAL A 112 1.90 1.21 5.18
CA VAL A 112 1.23 0.44 4.12
C VAL A 112 -0.22 0.87 4.05
N SER A 113 -0.58 1.62 3.00
CA SER A 113 -1.94 2.09 2.75
C SER A 113 -2.65 1.15 1.77
N ILE A 114 -3.87 0.75 2.09
CA ILE A 114 -4.68 -0.18 1.33
C ILE A 114 -5.80 0.57 0.63
N HIS A 115 -5.87 0.42 -0.69
CA HIS A 115 -6.83 1.04 -1.59
C HIS A 115 -7.34 0.06 -2.65
N PHE A 116 -8.39 0.45 -3.34
CA PHE A 116 -8.88 -0.17 -4.57
C PHE A 116 -9.10 0.90 -5.62
N ASN A 117 -8.59 0.65 -6.80
CA ASN A 117 -8.59 1.58 -7.91
C ASN A 117 -9.99 1.71 -8.56
N ASP A 118 -10.13 2.74 -9.36
CA ASP A 118 -11.32 3.03 -10.15
C ASP A 118 -10.99 3.57 -11.53
N SER A 119 -11.79 3.22 -12.53
CA SER A 119 -11.63 3.74 -13.89
C SER A 119 -12.97 3.94 -14.58
N ARG A 120 -13.06 5.02 -15.35
CA ARG A 120 -14.18 5.21 -16.30
C ARG A 120 -14.08 4.30 -17.52
N ARG A 121 -12.87 3.80 -17.84
CA ARG A 121 -12.64 2.89 -18.97
C ARG A 121 -13.00 1.48 -18.54
N ARG A 122 -13.92 0.85 -19.28
CA ARG A 122 -14.29 -0.56 -19.05
C ARG A 122 -13.11 -1.47 -19.37
N GLY A 123 -12.98 -2.55 -18.64
CA GLY A 123 -11.96 -3.58 -18.88
C GLY A 123 -10.61 -3.33 -18.22
N ILE A 124 -10.32 -2.13 -17.68
CA ILE A 124 -9.12 -1.91 -16.90
C ILE A 124 -9.18 -2.73 -15.61
N HIS A 125 -8.09 -3.43 -15.32
CA HIS A 125 -7.93 -4.31 -14.15
C HIS A 125 -6.45 -4.48 -13.79
N GLY A 126 -6.16 -5.05 -12.64
CA GLY A 126 -4.82 -5.40 -12.18
C GLY A 126 -4.36 -4.61 -10.96
N PHE A 127 -3.23 -5.01 -10.43
CA PHE A 127 -2.62 -4.40 -9.24
C PHE A 127 -1.63 -3.32 -9.60
N GLU A 128 -1.60 -2.26 -8.78
CA GLU A 128 -0.61 -1.19 -8.83
C GLU A 128 -0.08 -0.93 -7.42
N THR A 129 1.21 -0.68 -7.29
CA THR A 129 1.78 -0.27 -6.00
C THR A 129 2.51 1.06 -6.18
N TYR A 130 2.17 2.03 -5.33
CA TYR A 130 2.70 3.37 -5.39
C TYR A 130 3.66 3.65 -4.23
N TYR A 131 4.71 4.42 -4.50
CA TYR A 131 5.65 4.93 -3.52
C TYR A 131 6.07 6.38 -3.87
N HIS A 132 6.73 7.07 -2.96
CA HIS A 132 7.27 8.42 -3.22
C HIS A 132 8.79 8.48 -3.00
N ALA A 133 9.25 8.10 -1.83
CA ALA A 133 10.68 8.13 -1.49
C ALA A 133 11.41 6.87 -1.97
N ALA A 134 12.66 7.02 -2.41
CA ALA A 134 13.44 5.93 -3.00
C ALA A 134 13.62 4.72 -2.07
N ASN A 135 13.71 4.93 -0.76
CA ASN A 135 13.81 3.86 0.25
C ASN A 135 12.55 2.99 0.39
N SER A 136 11.47 3.35 -0.28
CA SER A 136 10.21 2.60 -0.32
C SER A 136 10.08 1.68 -1.54
N TYR A 137 10.95 1.84 -2.55
CA TYR A 137 10.86 1.12 -3.82
C TYR A 137 10.93 -0.41 -3.65
N ASP A 138 11.88 -0.90 -2.87
CA ASP A 138 12.07 -2.35 -2.68
C ASP A 138 10.85 -2.99 -2.00
N LEU A 139 10.25 -2.29 -1.03
CA LEU A 139 9.00 -2.74 -0.39
C LEU A 139 7.85 -2.77 -1.41
N ALA A 140 7.67 -1.68 -2.18
CA ALA A 140 6.64 -1.59 -3.20
C ALA A 140 6.76 -2.70 -4.24
N ASN A 141 7.98 -2.94 -4.74
CA ASN A 141 8.25 -3.98 -5.73
C ASN A 141 7.99 -5.39 -5.18
N ARG A 142 8.32 -5.64 -3.92
CA ARG A 142 8.06 -6.93 -3.28
C ARG A 142 6.55 -7.17 -3.10
N ILE A 143 5.79 -6.16 -2.67
CA ILE A 143 4.33 -6.25 -2.56
C ILE A 143 3.72 -6.52 -3.94
N GLN A 144 4.09 -5.75 -4.95
CA GLN A 144 3.62 -5.96 -6.32
C GLN A 144 3.89 -7.38 -6.80
N SER A 145 5.11 -7.88 -6.60
CA SER A 145 5.52 -9.23 -7.01
C SER A 145 4.70 -10.33 -6.32
N LYS A 146 4.39 -10.17 -5.03
CA LYS A 146 3.55 -11.14 -4.31
C LYS A 146 2.09 -11.09 -4.74
N LEU A 147 1.53 -9.92 -4.99
CA LEU A 147 0.17 -9.78 -5.54
C LEU A 147 0.06 -10.44 -6.91
N MET A 148 1.10 -10.39 -7.74
CA MET A 148 1.13 -11.07 -9.05
C MET A 148 1.12 -12.60 -8.97
N THR A 149 1.22 -13.20 -7.81
CA THR A 149 0.99 -14.64 -7.62
C THR A 149 -0.50 -15.01 -7.51
N ILE A 150 -1.39 -14.01 -7.42
CA ILE A 150 -2.84 -14.21 -7.43
C ILE A 150 -3.27 -14.47 -8.89
N PRO A 151 -3.95 -15.59 -9.18
CA PRO A 151 -4.37 -15.92 -10.55
C PRO A 151 -5.25 -14.84 -11.19
N HIS A 152 -5.19 -14.74 -12.50
CA HIS A 152 -6.02 -13.85 -13.33
C HIS A 152 -5.80 -12.34 -13.13
N SER A 153 -4.81 -11.94 -12.33
CA SER A 153 -4.47 -10.54 -12.10
C SER A 153 -3.55 -9.99 -13.20
N ALA A 154 -3.70 -8.72 -13.53
CA ALA A 154 -2.80 -8.03 -14.44
C ALA A 154 -1.76 -7.22 -13.64
N ASN A 155 -0.51 -7.27 -14.11
CA ASN A 155 0.55 -6.44 -13.53
C ASN A 155 0.51 -5.05 -14.15
N ARG A 156 0.14 -4.06 -13.37
CA ARG A 156 0.17 -2.66 -13.79
C ARG A 156 1.42 -1.93 -13.29
N GLY A 157 2.21 -2.59 -12.42
CA GLY A 157 3.54 -2.14 -12.05
C GLY A 157 3.64 -1.36 -10.75
N VAL A 158 4.86 -0.88 -10.53
CA VAL A 158 5.24 -0.05 -9.39
C VAL A 158 5.52 1.37 -9.90
N HIS A 159 4.90 2.36 -9.29
CA HIS A 159 4.94 3.75 -9.77
C HIS A 159 5.31 4.74 -8.66
N THR A 160 6.00 5.80 -9.02
CA THR A 160 6.14 6.96 -8.15
C THR A 160 4.86 7.80 -8.18
N ALA A 161 4.43 8.27 -7.01
CA ALA A 161 3.26 9.14 -6.89
C ALA A 161 3.46 10.25 -5.88
N ASN A 162 2.82 11.39 -6.12
CA ASN A 162 2.84 12.54 -5.21
C ASN A 162 1.63 12.52 -4.26
N PHE A 163 1.20 11.33 -3.84
CA PHE A 163 0.11 11.19 -2.87
C PHE A 163 0.53 11.74 -1.52
N ARG A 164 -0.38 12.47 -0.87
CA ARG A 164 -0.09 13.20 0.36
C ARG A 164 0.44 12.29 1.47
N VAL A 165 -0.16 11.13 1.64
CA VAL A 165 0.24 10.13 2.65
C VAL A 165 1.61 9.51 2.36
N LEU A 166 2.06 9.48 1.11
CA LEU A 166 3.39 8.99 0.75
C LEU A 166 4.45 10.08 0.81
N ARG A 167 4.13 11.28 0.30
CA ARG A 167 5.07 12.41 0.21
C ARG A 167 5.46 13.00 1.56
N LEU A 168 4.53 12.98 2.53
CA LEU A 168 4.74 13.54 3.87
C LEU A 168 5.15 12.49 4.90
N ALA A 169 5.26 11.22 4.50
CA ALA A 169 5.74 10.14 5.36
C ALA A 169 7.21 10.32 5.72
N LYS A 170 7.55 10.14 7.00
CA LYS A 170 8.94 10.18 7.51
C LYS A 170 9.69 8.88 7.32
N TYR A 171 8.97 7.78 7.15
CA TYR A 171 9.50 6.43 7.02
C TYR A 171 9.09 5.83 5.69
N PRO A 172 9.64 4.69 5.26
CA PRO A 172 9.23 4.05 4.01
C PRO A 172 7.73 3.83 3.94
N ALA A 173 7.11 4.30 2.84
CA ALA A 173 5.67 4.34 2.68
C ALA A 173 5.24 3.86 1.30
N VAL A 174 4.23 3.00 1.26
CA VAL A 174 3.62 2.48 0.04
C VAL A 174 2.10 2.57 0.08
N LEU A 175 1.48 2.70 -1.09
CA LEU A 175 0.04 2.60 -1.27
C LEU A 175 -0.23 1.48 -2.28
N VAL A 176 -1.08 0.56 -1.91
CA VAL A 176 -1.39 -0.65 -2.68
C VAL A 176 -2.80 -0.54 -3.22
N GLU A 177 -2.92 -0.54 -4.54
CA GLU A 177 -4.20 -0.63 -5.25
C GLU A 177 -4.50 -2.11 -5.52
N CYS A 178 -5.44 -2.65 -4.78
CA CYS A 178 -5.79 -4.07 -4.72
C CYS A 178 -6.76 -4.50 -5.84
N GLY A 179 -6.72 -3.87 -7.00
CA GLY A 179 -7.60 -4.11 -8.14
C GLY A 179 -8.61 -2.98 -8.36
N PHE A 180 -9.43 -3.08 -9.39
CA PHE A 180 -10.36 -2.04 -9.82
C PHE A 180 -11.81 -2.37 -9.46
N LEU A 181 -12.43 -1.60 -8.57
CA LEU A 181 -13.85 -1.78 -8.21
C LEU A 181 -14.80 -1.54 -9.38
N SER A 182 -14.36 -0.78 -10.40
CA SER A 182 -15.08 -0.57 -11.64
C SER A 182 -15.05 -1.76 -12.60
N ASN A 183 -14.08 -2.66 -12.46
CA ASN A 183 -14.01 -3.90 -13.22
C ASN A 183 -15.05 -4.90 -12.69
N ARG A 184 -15.70 -5.66 -13.59
CA ARG A 184 -16.76 -6.58 -13.18
C ARG A 184 -16.22 -7.76 -12.37
N LEU A 185 -15.09 -8.31 -12.76
CA LEU A 185 -14.47 -9.46 -12.07
C LEU A 185 -13.83 -9.00 -10.77
N GLU A 186 -12.87 -8.09 -10.81
CA GLU A 186 -12.15 -7.61 -9.61
C GLU A 186 -13.08 -6.93 -8.59
N GLY A 187 -14.08 -6.16 -9.06
CA GLY A 187 -15.08 -5.59 -8.17
C GLY A 187 -15.96 -6.66 -7.52
N GLY A 188 -16.26 -7.77 -8.23
CA GLY A 188 -16.93 -8.93 -7.65
C GLY A 188 -16.05 -9.62 -6.60
N GLU A 189 -14.80 -9.89 -6.94
CA GLU A 189 -13.80 -10.49 -6.07
C GLU A 189 -13.52 -9.62 -4.82
N ALA A 190 -13.46 -8.29 -4.96
CA ALA A 190 -13.29 -7.38 -3.83
C ALA A 190 -14.41 -7.49 -2.78
N ARG A 191 -15.58 -8.06 -3.11
CA ARG A 191 -16.67 -8.36 -2.17
C ARG A 191 -16.55 -9.74 -1.53
N ASP A 192 -15.72 -10.60 -2.09
CA ASP A 192 -15.47 -11.94 -1.57
C ASP A 192 -14.48 -11.89 -0.40
N ALA A 193 -14.86 -12.54 0.71
CA ALA A 193 -14.05 -12.54 1.92
C ALA A 193 -12.75 -13.36 1.78
N GLU A 194 -12.77 -14.44 1.00
CA GLU A 194 -11.61 -15.28 0.75
C GLU A 194 -10.61 -14.58 -0.16
N TYR A 195 -11.10 -13.85 -1.15
CA TYR A 195 -10.24 -13.02 -1.98
C TYR A 195 -9.54 -11.93 -1.17
N ARG A 196 -10.25 -11.21 -0.28
CA ARG A 196 -9.64 -10.22 0.61
C ARG A 196 -8.64 -10.84 1.59
N GLU A 197 -8.90 -12.08 2.05
CA GLU A 197 -7.94 -12.84 2.86
C GLU A 197 -6.66 -13.15 2.06
N THR A 198 -6.81 -13.52 0.78
CA THR A 198 -5.69 -13.79 -0.13
C THR A 198 -4.86 -12.52 -0.38
N LEU A 199 -5.50 -11.37 -0.64
CA LEU A 199 -4.82 -10.08 -0.77
C LEU A 199 -3.99 -9.76 0.47
N ALA A 200 -4.59 -9.84 1.63
CA ALA A 200 -3.93 -9.59 2.91
C ALA A 200 -2.74 -10.56 3.15
N ASP A 201 -2.90 -11.83 2.77
CA ASP A 201 -1.85 -12.86 2.89
C ASP A 201 -0.64 -12.53 2.00
N ARG A 202 -0.87 -12.14 0.75
CA ARG A 202 0.21 -11.75 -0.17
C ARG A 202 0.93 -10.49 0.27
N ILE A 203 0.21 -9.49 0.79
CA ILE A 203 0.82 -8.25 1.30
C ILE A 203 1.61 -8.55 2.59
N ALA A 204 1.08 -9.37 3.50
CA ALA A 204 1.77 -9.77 4.72
C ALA A 204 3.06 -10.56 4.40
N GLU A 205 2.98 -11.54 3.48
CA GLU A 205 4.17 -12.27 3.00
C GLU A 205 5.25 -11.31 2.49
N ALA A 206 4.86 -10.32 1.68
CA ALA A 206 5.78 -9.33 1.15
C ALA A 206 6.45 -8.50 2.23
N VAL A 207 5.69 -8.01 3.21
CA VAL A 207 6.18 -7.18 4.32
C VAL A 207 7.12 -7.98 5.23
N VAL A 208 6.72 -9.18 5.63
CA VAL A 208 7.53 -10.05 6.51
C VAL A 208 8.82 -10.47 5.83
N GLU A 209 8.76 -10.88 4.56
CA GLU A 209 9.97 -11.24 3.81
C GLU A 209 10.86 -10.02 3.51
N HIS A 210 10.29 -8.83 3.40
CA HIS A 210 11.07 -7.60 3.27
C HIS A 210 11.90 -7.32 4.52
N ARG A 211 11.36 -7.62 5.69
CA ARG A 211 11.99 -7.42 6.99
C ARG A 211 12.96 -8.53 7.37
N TYR A 212 12.58 -9.78 7.19
CA TYR A 212 13.27 -10.94 7.76
C TYR A 212 13.93 -11.86 6.71
N GLY A 213 13.66 -11.65 5.43
CA GLY A 213 14.20 -12.47 4.34
C GLY A 213 13.15 -13.41 3.74
N ALA A 214 13.48 -13.93 2.55
CA ALA A 214 12.60 -14.79 1.78
C ALA A 214 12.28 -16.12 2.51
N GLY A 215 11.04 -16.58 2.39
CA GLY A 215 10.58 -17.86 2.92
C GLY A 215 10.18 -17.86 4.40
N VAL A 216 10.56 -16.83 5.18
CA VAL A 216 10.28 -16.76 6.62
C VAL A 216 8.78 -16.81 6.90
N TYR A 217 7.97 -16.07 6.15
CA TYR A 217 6.51 -16.04 6.33
C TYR A 217 5.88 -17.42 6.13
N ARG A 218 6.27 -18.13 5.07
CA ARG A 218 5.74 -19.46 4.77
C ARG A 218 6.17 -20.49 5.79
N ALA A 219 7.41 -20.42 6.26
CA ALA A 219 7.91 -21.31 7.30
C ALA A 219 7.14 -21.15 8.62
N ALA A 220 6.88 -19.91 9.05
CA ALA A 220 6.09 -19.60 10.23
C ALA A 220 4.65 -20.12 10.10
N LYS A 221 4.01 -19.91 8.93
CA LYS A 221 2.65 -20.37 8.65
C LYS A 221 2.54 -21.91 8.64
N SER A 222 3.54 -22.60 8.09
CA SER A 222 3.60 -24.07 8.09
C SER A 222 3.77 -24.63 9.52
N ALA A 223 4.61 -23.99 10.34
CA ALA A 223 4.80 -24.39 11.74
C ALA A 223 3.52 -24.21 12.57
N ALA A 224 2.79 -23.11 12.34
CA ALA A 224 1.52 -22.85 13.03
C ALA A 224 0.37 -23.79 12.62
N ALA A 225 0.45 -24.38 11.43
CA ALA A 225 -0.54 -25.34 10.92
C ALA A 225 -0.29 -26.79 11.39
N GLN A 226 0.86 -27.09 12.01
CA GLN A 226 1.14 -28.42 12.56
C GLN A 226 0.46 -28.58 13.92
N PRO A 227 -0.23 -29.71 14.20
CA PRO A 227 -0.73 -29.99 15.54
C PRO A 227 0.45 -30.05 16.53
N PRO A 228 0.24 -29.67 17.80
CA PRO A 228 1.29 -29.80 18.81
C PRO A 228 1.78 -31.26 18.83
N SER A 229 3.09 -31.47 18.75
CA SER A 229 3.69 -32.79 18.88
C SER A 229 3.24 -33.39 20.20
N GLU A 230 2.60 -34.55 20.16
CA GLU A 230 2.30 -35.31 21.37
C GLU A 230 3.63 -35.49 22.13
N GLY A 231 3.73 -34.92 23.31
CA GLY A 231 4.85 -35.12 24.20
C GLY A 231 5.01 -36.62 24.46
N PRO A 232 6.24 -37.11 24.84
CA PRO A 232 6.48 -38.51 25.09
C PRO A 232 5.45 -39.01 26.11
N GLY A 233 4.56 -39.90 25.65
CA GLY A 233 3.52 -40.49 26.46
C GLY A 233 4.14 -41.06 27.73
N LEU A 234 3.65 -40.60 28.88
CA LEU A 234 3.97 -41.25 30.20
C LEU A 234 3.54 -42.68 30.10
N ALA A 235 4.50 -43.57 30.09
CA ALA A 235 4.25 -45.01 30.17
C ALA A 235 3.38 -45.30 31.37
N PRO A 236 2.31 -46.14 31.26
CA PRO A 236 1.50 -46.48 32.42
C PRO A 236 2.37 -47.18 33.46
N SER A 237 2.48 -46.58 34.67
CA SER A 237 3.15 -47.20 35.82
C SER A 237 2.44 -48.50 36.16
N SER A 238 3.11 -49.63 36.05
CA SER A 238 2.64 -50.92 36.49
C SER A 238 2.54 -50.92 38.03
N LEU A 239 1.35 -50.64 38.55
CA LEU A 239 1.02 -50.93 39.95
C LEU A 239 1.01 -52.46 40.12
N LYS A 240 2.09 -52.99 40.69
CA LYS A 240 2.06 -54.34 41.29
C LYS A 240 1.09 -54.30 42.46
N ARG A 241 0.10 -55.14 42.43
CA ARG A 241 -0.73 -55.51 43.60
C ARG A 241 -0.02 -56.67 44.27
N ASP A 242 0.37 -56.48 45.48
CA ASP A 242 0.65 -57.52 46.46
C ASP A 242 -0.66 -57.82 47.23
#